data_8a7a9b65f4b32df6410b7fa2ae77831e
#
_entry.id   8a7a9b65f4b32df6410b7fa2ae77831e
#
_cell.length_a   1.000
_cell.length_b   1.000
_cell.length_c   1.000
_cell.angle_alpha   90.00
_cell.angle_beta   90.00
_cell.angle_gamma   90.00
#
_symmetry.space_group_name_H-M   'P 1'
#
loop_
_entity.id
_entity.type
_entity.pdbx_description
1 polymer ?
#
loop_
_entity_poly.entity_id
_entity_poly.type
_entity_poly.pdbx_seq_one_letter_code
_entity_poly.pdbx_strand_id
1 'polypeptide(L)'
;MIFDRIDIFVVCIIFGSCLTVAEAYMGFWKGFAQCFVMTFLITEVCYTLRCNEKLKKELIEANWKLKDAEGELESAHLEIVKKSKLVNFYTLLMKLWRERWKCERAKVNYCKRKITSRQLVDAMNHAEKEESEISEKIVELDKELDEFYK
;
A
#
# COMPACT_ATOMS: atom_id res chain seq x y z
N MET A 1 6.16 25.55 18.39
CA MET A 1 7.57 25.15 18.58
C MET A 1 8.48 26.29 19.11
N ILE A 2 8.38 27.53 18.64
CA ILE A 2 9.13 28.71 19.17
C ILE A 2 8.62 29.13 20.56
N PHE A 3 7.32 29.10 20.78
CA PHE A 3 6.69 29.48 22.08
C PHE A 3 7.12 28.56 23.23
N ASP A 4 7.16 27.23 23.04
CA ASP A 4 7.59 26.30 24.11
C ASP A 4 9.05 26.51 24.53
N ARG A 5 9.90 26.99 23.64
CA ARG A 5 11.30 27.30 23.93
C ARG A 5 11.44 28.60 24.70
N ILE A 6 10.61 29.59 24.38
CA ILE A 6 10.57 30.87 25.06
C ILE A 6 10.08 30.68 26.49
N ASP A 7 9.03 29.89 26.71
CA ASP A 7 8.46 29.66 28.05
C ASP A 7 9.47 28.99 29.00
N ILE A 8 10.18 27.95 28.52
CA ILE A 8 11.22 27.28 29.28
C ILE A 8 12.39 28.24 29.55
N PHE A 9 12.79 29.02 28.56
CA PHE A 9 13.87 29.98 28.70
C PHE A 9 13.50 31.10 29.69
N VAL A 10 12.29 31.60 29.67
CA VAL A 10 11.78 32.59 30.62
C VAL A 10 11.77 32.06 32.03
N VAL A 11 11.27 30.84 32.25
CA VAL A 11 11.30 30.17 33.56
C VAL A 11 12.73 30.03 34.10
N CYS A 12 13.68 29.64 33.22
CA CYS A 12 15.06 29.50 33.62
C CYS A 12 15.75 30.86 33.95
N ILE A 13 15.40 31.90 33.19
CA ILE A 13 15.92 33.27 33.49
C ILE A 13 15.40 33.74 34.82
N ILE A 14 14.07 33.57 35.12
CA ILE A 14 13.49 33.97 36.39
C ILE A 14 14.12 33.19 37.57
N PHE A 15 14.26 31.87 37.44
CA PHE A 15 14.86 31.05 38.48
C PHE A 15 16.35 31.35 38.68
N GLY A 16 17.10 31.51 37.56
CA GLY A 16 18.48 31.92 37.57
C GLY A 16 18.67 33.31 38.23
N SER A 17 17.79 34.26 37.88
CA SER A 17 17.83 35.62 38.49
C SER A 17 17.54 35.60 39.97
N CYS A 18 16.61 34.79 40.46
CA CYS A 18 16.35 34.63 41.91
C CYS A 18 17.55 34.03 42.64
N LEU A 19 18.18 33.01 42.05
CA LEU A 19 19.41 32.40 42.61
C LEU A 19 20.59 33.40 42.65
N THR A 20 20.75 34.19 41.60
CA THR A 20 21.82 35.19 41.49
C THR A 20 21.69 36.28 42.54
N VAL A 21 20.49 36.78 42.77
CA VAL A 21 20.22 37.78 43.83
C VAL A 21 20.52 37.20 45.21
N ALA A 22 20.14 35.97 45.47
CA ALA A 22 20.43 35.29 46.75
C ALA A 22 21.93 35.07 46.95
N GLU A 23 22.66 34.63 45.94
CA GLU A 23 24.11 34.42 46.04
C GLU A 23 24.94 35.71 46.06
N ALA A 24 24.52 36.75 45.34
CA ALA A 24 25.14 38.07 45.42
C ALA A 24 24.97 38.66 46.83
N TYR A 25 23.82 38.46 47.44
CA TYR A 25 23.57 38.92 48.81
C TYR A 25 24.38 38.18 49.88
N MET A 26 24.71 36.90 49.60
CA MET A 26 25.51 36.04 50.48
C MET A 26 27.03 36.11 50.21
N GLY A 27 27.48 36.84 49.20
CA GLY A 27 28.89 36.98 48.84
C GLY A 27 29.52 35.78 48.12
N PHE A 28 28.71 34.84 47.66
CA PHE A 28 29.17 33.60 46.99
C PHE A 28 29.22 33.73 45.48
N TRP A 29 29.98 34.67 44.90
CA TRP A 29 30.08 34.92 43.48
C TRP A 29 30.54 33.72 42.64
N LYS A 30 31.29 32.77 43.21
CA LYS A 30 31.74 31.56 42.50
C LYS A 30 30.58 30.57 42.28
N GLY A 31 29.62 30.49 43.17
CA GLY A 31 28.44 29.64 43.01
C GLY A 31 27.49 30.11 41.90
N PHE A 32 27.43 31.45 41.71
CA PHE A 32 26.58 32.07 40.70
C PHE A 32 26.81 31.53 39.27
N ALA A 33 28.03 31.53 38.81
CA ALA A 33 28.38 31.04 37.48
C ALA A 33 28.06 29.53 37.31
N GLN A 34 28.27 28.74 38.38
CA GLN A 34 27.93 27.31 38.38
C GLN A 34 26.42 27.08 38.32
N CYS A 35 25.60 27.81 39.10
CA CYS A 35 24.15 27.71 39.05
C CYS A 35 23.59 28.13 37.73
N PHE A 36 24.13 29.18 37.10
CA PHE A 36 23.70 29.62 35.80
C PHE A 36 23.96 28.54 34.68
N VAL A 37 25.17 27.99 34.66
CA VAL A 37 25.56 26.92 33.74
C VAL A 37 24.68 25.66 33.98
N MET A 38 24.46 25.27 35.23
CA MET A 38 23.61 24.11 35.56
C MET A 38 22.16 24.32 35.13
N THR A 39 21.60 25.52 35.33
CA THR A 39 20.25 25.86 34.92
C THR A 39 20.10 25.79 33.40
N PHE A 40 21.10 26.30 32.68
CA PHE A 40 21.13 26.22 31.21
C PHE A 40 21.20 24.78 30.72
N LEU A 41 22.07 23.95 31.30
CA LEU A 41 22.17 22.52 30.95
C LEU A 41 20.90 21.77 31.22
N ILE A 42 20.24 22.00 32.38
CA ILE A 42 18.98 21.38 32.72
C ILE A 42 17.89 21.77 31.69
N THR A 43 17.85 23.03 31.28
CA THR A 43 16.92 23.51 30.26
C THR A 43 17.12 22.82 28.93
N GLU A 44 18.35 22.70 28.45
CA GLU A 44 18.66 22.01 27.19
C GLU A 44 18.32 20.52 27.27
N VAL A 45 18.58 19.87 28.41
CA VAL A 45 18.19 18.46 28.59
C VAL A 45 16.67 18.31 28.59
N CYS A 46 15.94 19.14 29.33
CA CYS A 46 14.47 19.09 29.35
C CYS A 46 13.86 19.37 27.97
N TYR A 47 14.43 20.32 27.22
CA TYR A 47 14.01 20.62 25.85
C TYR A 47 14.25 19.43 24.92
N THR A 48 15.44 18.82 24.99
CA THR A 48 15.80 17.67 24.18
C THR A 48 14.90 16.47 24.46
N LEU A 49 14.58 16.21 25.74
CA LEU A 49 13.66 15.15 26.12
C LEU A 49 12.24 15.38 25.56
N ARG A 50 11.72 16.61 25.65
CA ARG A 50 10.40 16.96 25.05
C ARG A 50 10.40 16.81 23.53
N CYS A 51 11.46 17.24 22.85
CA CYS A 51 11.58 17.05 21.40
C CYS A 51 11.62 15.57 21.05
N ASN A 52 12.35 14.75 21.80
CA ASN A 52 12.40 13.29 21.60
C ASN A 52 11.04 12.62 21.79
N GLU A 53 10.29 13.01 22.82
CA GLU A 53 8.93 12.47 23.04
C GLU A 53 7.97 12.84 21.90
N LYS A 54 8.05 14.08 21.41
CA LYS A 54 7.25 14.53 20.25
C LYS A 54 7.61 13.75 18.99
N LEU A 55 8.90 13.61 18.69
CA LEU A 55 9.39 12.82 17.56
C LEU A 55 8.97 11.34 17.65
N LYS A 56 9.02 10.75 18.85
CA LYS A 56 8.53 9.37 19.07
C LYS A 56 7.05 9.24 18.75
N LYS A 57 6.21 10.19 19.16
CA LYS A 57 4.78 10.17 18.85
C LYS A 57 4.53 10.31 17.34
N GLU A 58 5.23 11.25 16.68
CA GLU A 58 5.14 11.44 15.24
C GLU A 58 5.61 10.19 14.46
N LEU A 59 6.67 9.52 14.94
CA LEU A 59 7.16 8.28 14.36
C LEU A 59 6.15 7.13 14.49
N ILE A 60 5.52 6.99 15.66
CA ILE A 60 4.49 5.98 15.90
C ILE A 60 3.30 6.24 14.96
N GLU A 61 2.84 7.49 14.87
CA GLU A 61 1.74 7.86 13.97
C GLU A 61 2.07 7.60 12.50
N ALA A 62 3.30 7.94 12.08
CA ALA A 62 3.78 7.66 10.72
C ALA A 62 3.83 6.15 10.43
N ASN A 63 4.30 5.34 11.37
CA ASN A 63 4.32 3.88 11.24
C ASN A 63 2.90 3.29 11.13
N TRP A 64 1.92 3.81 11.89
CA TRP A 64 0.53 3.39 11.77
C TRP A 64 -0.03 3.70 10.38
N LYS A 65 0.21 4.93 9.88
CA LYS A 65 -0.23 5.33 8.52
C LYS A 65 0.44 4.50 7.43
N LEU A 66 1.71 4.15 7.60
CA LEU A 66 2.42 3.28 6.67
C LEU A 66 1.79 1.89 6.62
N LYS A 67 1.54 1.28 7.78
CA LYS A 67 0.93 -0.04 7.88
C LYS A 67 -0.49 -0.09 7.29
N ASP A 68 -1.26 0.97 7.50
CA ASP A 68 -2.60 1.11 6.93
C ASP A 68 -2.54 1.20 5.40
N ALA A 69 -1.64 2.03 4.87
CA ALA A 69 -1.41 2.15 3.43
C ALA A 69 -0.88 0.84 2.79
N GLU A 70 -0.05 0.08 3.50
CA GLU A 70 0.40 -1.26 3.05
C GLU A 70 -0.78 -2.22 2.94
N GLY A 71 -1.70 -2.23 3.91
CA GLY A 71 -2.91 -3.04 3.88
C GLY A 71 -3.86 -2.65 2.73
N GLU A 72 -4.04 -1.35 2.48
CA GLU A 72 -4.82 -0.87 1.33
C GLU A 72 -4.18 -1.28 0.00
N LEU A 73 -2.85 -1.20 -0.12
CA LEU A 73 -2.12 -1.61 -1.30
C LEU A 73 -2.27 -3.11 -1.58
N GLU A 74 -2.17 -3.94 -0.54
CA GLU A 74 -2.34 -5.39 -0.66
C GLU A 74 -3.76 -5.76 -1.12
N SER A 75 -4.77 -5.11 -0.54
CA SER A 75 -6.17 -5.31 -0.94
C SER A 75 -6.43 -4.87 -2.38
N ALA A 76 -5.89 -3.73 -2.80
CA ALA A 76 -5.98 -3.24 -4.18
C ALA A 76 -5.26 -4.18 -5.16
N HIS A 77 -4.09 -4.70 -4.78
CA HIS A 77 -3.37 -5.68 -5.59
C HIS A 77 -4.18 -6.96 -5.80
N LEU A 78 -4.80 -7.48 -4.74
CA LEU A 78 -5.67 -8.66 -4.81
C LEU A 78 -6.86 -8.41 -5.75
N GLU A 79 -7.46 -7.24 -5.71
CA GLU A 79 -8.57 -6.87 -6.58
C GLU A 79 -8.15 -6.79 -8.06
N ILE A 80 -6.96 -6.26 -8.34
CA ILE A 80 -6.39 -6.23 -9.69
C ILE A 80 -6.16 -7.64 -10.23
N VAL A 81 -5.62 -8.55 -9.41
CA VAL A 81 -5.40 -9.94 -9.79
C VAL A 81 -6.74 -10.63 -10.12
N LYS A 82 -7.77 -10.44 -9.28
CA LYS A 82 -9.12 -10.96 -9.54
C LYS A 82 -9.70 -10.44 -10.86
N LYS A 83 -9.63 -9.14 -11.10
CA LYS A 83 -10.12 -8.52 -12.34
C LYS A 83 -9.36 -9.02 -13.56
N SER A 84 -8.04 -9.19 -13.47
CA SER A 84 -7.22 -9.74 -14.55
C SER A 84 -7.62 -11.17 -14.91
N LYS A 85 -7.84 -12.05 -13.92
CA LYS A 85 -8.31 -13.42 -14.15
C LYS A 85 -9.71 -13.43 -14.79
N LEU A 86 -10.61 -12.57 -14.34
CA LEU A 86 -11.94 -12.44 -14.91
C LEU A 86 -11.90 -12.00 -16.39
N VAL A 87 -11.04 -11.05 -16.73
CA VAL A 87 -10.81 -10.63 -18.13
C VAL A 87 -10.29 -11.79 -18.97
N ASN A 88 -9.37 -12.58 -18.45
CA ASN A 88 -8.86 -13.76 -19.14
C ASN A 88 -9.96 -14.81 -19.37
N PHE A 89 -10.82 -15.04 -18.38
CA PHE A 89 -11.96 -15.93 -18.48
C PHE A 89 -12.91 -15.50 -19.62
N TYR A 90 -13.32 -14.22 -19.64
CA TYR A 90 -14.16 -13.72 -20.72
C TYR A 90 -13.47 -13.77 -22.08
N THR A 91 -12.17 -13.56 -22.14
CA THR A 91 -11.39 -13.68 -23.38
C THR A 91 -11.41 -15.10 -23.93
N LEU A 92 -11.30 -16.11 -23.05
CA LEU A 92 -11.41 -17.52 -23.44
C LEU A 92 -12.82 -17.87 -23.90
N LEU A 93 -13.87 -17.40 -23.19
CA LEU A 93 -15.24 -17.58 -23.64
C LEU A 93 -15.49 -16.98 -25.03
N MET A 94 -14.98 -15.78 -25.29
CA MET A 94 -15.11 -15.14 -26.60
C MET A 94 -14.38 -15.93 -27.71
N LYS A 95 -13.21 -16.54 -27.38
CA LYS A 95 -12.52 -17.45 -28.33
C LYS A 95 -13.36 -18.69 -28.61
N LEU A 96 -13.91 -19.31 -27.58
CA LEU A 96 -14.79 -20.49 -27.72
C LEU A 96 -15.99 -20.19 -28.64
N TRP A 97 -16.68 -19.05 -28.39
CA TRP A 97 -17.78 -18.61 -29.25
C TRP A 97 -17.35 -18.39 -30.68
N ARG A 98 -16.15 -17.83 -30.91
CA ARG A 98 -15.60 -17.62 -32.26
C ARG A 98 -15.36 -18.94 -32.99
N GLU A 99 -14.82 -19.97 -32.32
CA GLU A 99 -14.59 -21.27 -32.95
C GLU A 99 -15.91 -21.99 -33.28
N ARG A 100 -16.86 -21.97 -32.37
CA ARG A 100 -18.23 -22.48 -32.62
C ARG A 100 -18.88 -21.79 -33.81
N TRP A 101 -18.76 -20.48 -33.90
CA TRP A 101 -19.30 -19.71 -35.02
C TRP A 101 -18.62 -20.05 -36.36
N LYS A 102 -17.30 -20.28 -36.38
CA LYS A 102 -16.58 -20.74 -37.57
C LYS A 102 -17.09 -22.10 -38.03
N CYS A 103 -17.31 -23.03 -37.10
CA CYS A 103 -17.87 -24.34 -37.39
C CYS A 103 -19.28 -24.23 -38.02
N GLU A 104 -20.17 -23.44 -37.42
CA GLU A 104 -21.51 -23.23 -37.97
C GLU A 104 -21.47 -22.56 -39.35
N ARG A 105 -20.59 -21.61 -39.54
CA ARG A 105 -20.38 -20.97 -40.85
C ARG A 105 -19.87 -21.97 -41.91
N ALA A 106 -19.01 -22.91 -41.53
CA ALA A 106 -18.54 -23.98 -42.41
C ALA A 106 -19.71 -24.89 -42.82
N LYS A 107 -20.58 -25.30 -41.89
CA LYS A 107 -21.80 -26.07 -42.18
C LYS A 107 -22.69 -25.34 -43.19
N VAL A 108 -22.95 -24.04 -42.97
CA VAL A 108 -23.75 -23.23 -43.91
C VAL A 108 -23.12 -23.13 -45.28
N ASN A 109 -21.78 -22.98 -45.37
CA ASN A 109 -21.07 -22.92 -46.62
C ASN A 109 -21.13 -24.27 -47.37
N TYR A 110 -21.08 -25.39 -46.67
CA TYR A 110 -21.27 -26.71 -47.24
C TYR A 110 -22.68 -26.87 -47.81
N CYS A 111 -23.71 -26.51 -47.06
CA CYS A 111 -25.09 -26.53 -47.55
C CYS A 111 -25.29 -25.67 -48.80
N LYS A 112 -24.57 -24.55 -48.88
CA LYS A 112 -24.57 -23.69 -50.09
C LYS A 112 -23.64 -24.19 -51.23
N ARG A 113 -23.07 -25.38 -51.10
CA ARG A 113 -22.13 -25.99 -52.03
C ARG A 113 -20.86 -25.11 -52.32
N LYS A 114 -20.46 -24.29 -51.34
CA LYS A 114 -19.27 -23.42 -51.45
C LYS A 114 -18.00 -24.12 -51.02
N ILE A 115 -18.09 -25.18 -50.24
CA ILE A 115 -16.96 -26.01 -49.76
C ILE A 115 -17.29 -27.49 -49.97
N THR A 116 -16.24 -28.30 -50.07
CA THR A 116 -16.37 -29.76 -50.18
C THR A 116 -16.62 -30.43 -48.82
N SER A 117 -17.08 -31.69 -48.86
CA SER A 117 -17.27 -32.51 -47.65
C SER A 117 -15.96 -32.64 -46.85
N ARG A 118 -14.83 -32.83 -47.54
CA ARG A 118 -13.49 -32.90 -46.91
C ARG A 118 -13.14 -31.60 -46.14
N GLN A 119 -13.36 -30.44 -46.79
CA GLN A 119 -13.11 -29.14 -46.13
C GLN A 119 -14.02 -28.89 -44.94
N LEU A 120 -15.26 -29.41 -44.99
CA LEU A 120 -16.18 -29.34 -43.83
C LEU A 120 -15.66 -30.20 -42.67
N VAL A 121 -15.26 -31.45 -42.93
CA VAL A 121 -14.69 -32.35 -41.92
C VAL A 121 -13.41 -31.78 -41.30
N ASP A 122 -12.52 -31.26 -42.12
CA ASP A 122 -11.28 -30.62 -41.62
C ASP A 122 -11.58 -29.42 -40.73
N ALA A 123 -12.56 -28.57 -41.09
CA ALA A 123 -12.98 -27.43 -40.29
C ALA A 123 -13.65 -27.85 -38.95
N MET A 124 -14.46 -28.91 -38.97
CA MET A 124 -15.07 -29.45 -37.76
C MET A 124 -14.04 -30.04 -36.82
N ASN A 125 -13.12 -30.86 -37.33
CA ASN A 125 -12.07 -31.47 -36.49
C ASN A 125 -11.16 -30.41 -35.89
N HIS A 126 -10.84 -29.34 -36.63
CA HIS A 126 -10.07 -28.23 -36.09
C HIS A 126 -10.83 -27.49 -34.99
N ALA A 127 -12.11 -27.19 -35.21
CA ALA A 127 -12.96 -26.50 -34.22
C ALA A 127 -13.12 -27.33 -32.94
N GLU A 128 -13.33 -28.65 -33.06
CA GLU A 128 -13.46 -29.56 -31.92
C GLU A 128 -12.19 -29.61 -31.07
N LYS A 129 -11.03 -29.67 -31.71
CA LYS A 129 -9.74 -29.64 -31.02
C LYS A 129 -9.54 -28.32 -30.26
N GLU A 130 -9.73 -27.19 -30.93
CA GLU A 130 -9.61 -25.86 -30.29
C GLU A 130 -10.64 -25.68 -29.16
N GLU A 131 -11.86 -26.17 -29.34
CA GLU A 131 -12.91 -26.12 -28.31
C GLU A 131 -12.50 -26.92 -27.08
N SER A 132 -11.92 -28.12 -27.24
CA SER A 132 -11.42 -28.94 -26.12
C SER A 132 -10.32 -28.21 -25.35
N GLU A 133 -9.31 -27.68 -26.05
CA GLU A 133 -8.19 -26.97 -25.43
C GLU A 133 -8.63 -25.70 -24.69
N ILE A 134 -9.58 -24.95 -25.25
CA ILE A 134 -10.14 -23.76 -24.62
C ILE A 134 -10.99 -24.14 -23.40
N SER A 135 -11.79 -25.18 -23.49
CA SER A 135 -12.66 -25.65 -22.40
C SER A 135 -11.84 -26.10 -21.19
N GLU A 136 -10.74 -26.81 -21.41
CA GLU A 136 -9.82 -27.19 -20.32
C GLU A 136 -9.26 -25.97 -19.59
N LYS A 137 -8.81 -24.95 -20.33
CA LYS A 137 -8.31 -23.70 -19.73
C LYS A 137 -9.38 -22.92 -18.99
N ILE A 138 -10.64 -22.95 -19.47
CA ILE A 138 -11.77 -22.31 -18.79
C ILE A 138 -12.03 -22.99 -17.44
N VAL A 139 -12.03 -24.33 -17.40
CA VAL A 139 -12.25 -25.11 -16.16
C VAL A 139 -11.14 -24.84 -15.15
N GLU A 140 -9.88 -24.75 -15.59
CA GLU A 140 -8.75 -24.44 -14.73
C GLU A 140 -8.89 -23.04 -14.14
N LEU A 141 -9.19 -22.04 -14.98
CA LEU A 141 -9.34 -20.65 -14.54
C LEU A 141 -10.56 -20.45 -13.63
N ASP A 142 -11.63 -21.20 -13.85
CA ASP A 142 -12.85 -21.19 -13.02
C ASP A 142 -12.52 -21.71 -11.60
N LYS A 143 -11.77 -22.78 -11.48
CA LYS A 143 -11.28 -23.28 -10.19
C LYS A 143 -10.42 -22.25 -9.46
N GLU A 144 -9.52 -21.59 -10.17
CA GLU A 144 -8.69 -20.53 -9.59
C GLU A 144 -9.53 -19.34 -9.13
N LEU A 145 -10.59 -18.98 -9.85
CA LEU A 145 -11.50 -17.92 -9.44
C LEU A 145 -12.30 -18.31 -8.21
N ASP A 146 -12.76 -19.55 -8.11
CA ASP A 146 -13.51 -20.07 -6.95
C ASP A 146 -12.68 -20.01 -5.65
N GLU A 147 -11.35 -20.17 -5.74
CA GLU A 147 -10.45 -20.05 -4.59
C GLU A 147 -10.39 -18.63 -4.03
N PHE A 148 -10.63 -17.60 -4.86
CA PHE A 148 -10.68 -16.20 -4.41
C PHE A 148 -12.01 -15.80 -3.75
N TYR A 149 -13.05 -16.62 -3.90
CA TYR A 149 -14.39 -16.33 -3.34
C TYR A 149 -14.72 -17.17 -2.09
N LYS A 150 -13.79 -18.03 -1.68
CA LYS A 150 -13.86 -18.77 -0.40
C LYS A 150 -13.13 -18.03 0.71
#